data_9a3a72d25a04dda27cab3590f06cdece
#
_entry.id   9a3a72d25a04dda27cab3590f06cdece
#
_cell.length_a   1.000
_cell.length_b   1.000
_cell.length_c   1.000
_cell.angle_alpha   90.00
_cell.angle_beta   90.00
_cell.angle_gamma   90.00
#
_symmetry.space_group_name_H-M   'P 1'
#
loop_
_entity.id
_entity.type
_entity.pdbx_description
1 polymer ?
#
loop_
_entity_poly.entity_id
_entity_poly.type
_entity_poly.pdbx_seq_one_letter_code
_entity_poly.pdbx_strand_id
1 'polypeptide(L)' 'MTWRYQATHRTIKGLGEDTKDVFEVREVYEGVCDRSGCSWTESAIAPESDTQDGLIEVLQMMLNDVQEFDVLEVGE' A
#
# COMPACT_ATOMS: atom_id res chain seq x y z
N MET A 1 7.15 14.20 9.93
CA MET A 1 6.70 12.85 9.54
C MET A 1 6.00 12.92 8.20
N THR A 2 6.45 12.14 7.24
CA THR A 2 5.84 12.10 5.92
C THR A 2 5.22 10.73 5.68
N TRP A 3 4.27 10.71 4.79
CA TRP A 3 3.66 9.45 4.38
C TRP A 3 3.50 9.46 2.85
N ARG A 4 3.36 8.27 2.31
CA ARG A 4 3.13 8.10 0.87
C ARG A 4 2.26 6.88 0.64
N TYR A 5 1.66 6.81 -0.52
CA TYR A 5 1.08 5.55 -1.00
C TYR A 5 2.23 4.70 -1.54
N GLN A 6 2.13 3.40 -1.33
CA GLN A 6 3.15 2.49 -1.84
C GLN A 6 2.49 1.15 -2.12
N ALA A 7 2.90 0.53 -3.22
CA ALA A 7 2.48 -0.84 -3.51
C ALA A 7 3.06 -1.77 -2.46
N THR A 8 2.23 -2.66 -1.95
CA THR A 8 2.67 -3.66 -0.98
C THR A 8 2.33 -5.04 -1.52
N HIS A 9 3.13 -6.01 -1.13
CA HIS A 9 2.95 -7.39 -1.54
C HIS A 9 2.81 -8.27 -0.31
N ARG A 10 1.84 -9.16 -0.35
CA ARG A 10 1.69 -10.19 0.65
C ARG A 10 1.27 -11.48 -0.02
N THR A 11 1.54 -12.58 0.66
CA THR A 11 1.15 -13.90 0.19
C THR A 11 0.07 -14.45 1.10
N ILE A 12 -1.01 -14.92 0.49
CA ILE A 12 -2.11 -15.54 1.23
C ILE A 12 -2.06 -17.03 0.96
N LYS A 13 -2.11 -17.83 2.04
CA LYS A 13 -2.27 -19.25 1.91
C LYS A 13 -3.73 -19.59 1.72
N GLY A 14 -4.02 -20.26 0.61
CA GLY A 14 -5.36 -20.79 0.37
C GLY A 14 -5.55 -22.13 1.06
N LEU A 15 -6.67 -22.76 0.74
CA LEU A 15 -6.93 -24.12 1.19
C LEU A 15 -5.98 -25.07 0.46
N GLY A 16 -5.27 -25.88 1.21
CA GLY A 16 -4.27 -26.78 0.65
C GLY A 16 -2.91 -26.10 0.55
N GLU A 17 -2.17 -26.40 -0.51
CA GLU A 17 -0.81 -25.91 -0.70
C GLU A 17 -0.73 -24.66 -1.57
N ASP A 18 -1.87 -24.21 -2.09
CA ASP A 18 -1.89 -23.07 -2.98
C ASP A 18 -1.64 -21.78 -2.24
N THR A 19 -0.82 -20.93 -2.81
CA THR A 19 -0.59 -19.59 -2.32
C THR A 19 -1.01 -18.58 -3.38
N LYS A 20 -1.41 -17.42 -2.94
CA LYS A 20 -1.82 -16.33 -3.81
C LYS A 20 -1.07 -15.06 -3.46
N ASP A 21 -0.49 -14.45 -4.46
CA ASP A 21 0.16 -13.14 -4.30
C ASP A 21 -0.90 -12.05 -4.42
N VAL A 22 -0.86 -11.10 -3.49
CA VAL A 22 -1.77 -9.97 -3.50
C VAL A 22 -0.95 -8.68 -3.47
N PHE A 23 -1.22 -7.82 -4.43
CA PHE A 23 -0.61 -6.49 -4.49
C PHE A 23 -1.68 -5.47 -4.16
N GLU A 24 -1.36 -4.58 -3.22
CA GLU A 24 -2.30 -3.60 -2.70
C GLU A 24 -1.60 -2.27 -2.52
N VAL A 25 -2.37 -1.21 -2.34
CA VAL A 25 -1.82 0.10 -2.01
C VAL A 25 -2.08 0.35 -0.54
N ARG A 26 -1.05 0.77 0.18
CA ARG A 26 -1.15 1.14 1.60
C ARG A 26 -0.49 2.49 1.82
N GLU A 27 -0.88 3.15 2.91
CA GLU A 27 -0.14 4.30 3.37
C GLU A 27 1.07 3.80 4.15
N VAL A 28 2.23 4.29 3.77
CA VAL A 28 3.50 3.96 4.43
C VAL A 28 4.03 5.24 5.06
N TYR A 29 4.37 5.16 6.32
CA TYR A 29 4.79 6.32 7.10
C TYR A 29 6.29 6.30 7.29
N GLU A 30 6.95 7.36 6.84
CA GLU A 30 8.36 7.58 7.09
C GLU A 30 8.53 8.36 8.39
N GLY A 31 9.70 8.29 8.97
CA GLY A 31 9.98 8.97 10.22
C GLY A 31 9.56 8.19 11.46
N VAL A 32 8.79 7.13 11.27
CA VAL A 32 8.43 6.19 12.34
C VAL A 32 9.11 4.85 12.09
N CYS A 33 10.11 4.86 11.24
CA CYS A 33 10.86 3.65 10.92
C CYS A 33 11.82 3.33 12.06
N ASP A 34 11.86 2.08 12.42
CA ASP A 34 12.78 1.56 13.43
C ASP A 34 13.57 0.41 12.81
N ARG A 35 14.15 -0.43 13.66
CA ARG A 35 14.96 -1.57 13.19
C ARG A 35 14.15 -2.58 12.37
N SER A 36 12.86 -2.63 12.57
CA SER A 36 11.98 -3.55 11.83
C SER A 36 11.40 -2.94 10.58
N GLY A 37 11.67 -1.66 10.32
CA GLY A 37 11.24 -0.98 9.12
C GLY A 37 10.23 0.14 9.38
N CYS A 38 9.56 0.56 8.33
CA CYS A 38 8.59 1.64 8.38
C CYS A 38 7.21 1.11 8.73
N SER A 39 6.38 1.95 9.32
CA SER A 39 4.99 1.61 9.60
C SER A 39 4.14 1.74 8.36
N TRP A 40 3.11 0.92 8.28
CA TRP A 40 2.10 0.98 7.22
C TRP A 40 0.73 0.68 7.79
N THR A 41 -0.32 1.00 7.01
CA THR A 41 -1.69 0.69 7.45
C THR A 41 -1.93 -0.81 7.41
N GLU A 42 -2.73 -1.31 8.35
CA GLU A 42 -3.03 -2.74 8.44
C GLU A 42 -3.83 -3.24 7.22
N SER A 43 -4.67 -2.37 6.68
CA SER A 43 -5.53 -2.71 5.56
C SER A 43 -5.14 -1.91 4.33
N ALA A 44 -5.42 -2.47 3.17
CA ALA A 44 -5.25 -1.74 1.93
C ALA A 44 -6.13 -0.50 1.91
N ILE A 45 -5.64 0.54 1.26
CA ILE A 45 -6.37 1.80 1.14
C ILE A 45 -7.15 1.79 -0.16
N ALA A 46 -8.46 1.99 -0.05
CA ALA A 46 -9.31 2.17 -1.21
C ALA A 46 -9.36 3.66 -1.57
N PRO A 47 -9.32 4.02 -2.86
CA PRO A 47 -9.48 5.40 -3.25
C PRO A 47 -10.87 5.90 -2.91
N GLU A 48 -10.95 7.07 -2.31
CA GLU A 48 -12.22 7.60 -1.79
C GLU A 48 -12.17 9.11 -1.77
N SER A 49 -13.26 9.75 -2.15
CA SER A 49 -13.39 11.20 -2.07
C SER A 49 -14.86 11.58 -2.13
N ASP A 50 -15.16 12.78 -1.67
CA ASP A 50 -16.52 13.35 -1.72
C ASP A 50 -16.94 13.74 -3.13
N THR A 51 -15.98 13.92 -4.04
CA THR A 51 -16.26 14.34 -5.41
C THR A 51 -15.52 13.46 -6.39
N GLN A 52 -16.02 13.43 -7.64
CA GLN A 52 -15.36 12.70 -8.70
C GLN A 52 -13.97 13.30 -9.01
N ASP A 53 -13.88 14.62 -9.05
CA ASP A 53 -12.59 15.28 -9.30
C ASP A 53 -11.58 14.97 -8.21
N GLY A 54 -12.01 14.97 -6.96
CA GLY A 54 -11.17 14.57 -5.85
C GLY A 54 -10.72 13.12 -5.93
N LEU A 55 -11.61 12.24 -6.39
CA LEU A 55 -11.26 10.84 -6.60
C LEU A 55 -10.20 10.68 -7.67
N ILE A 56 -10.30 11.43 -8.75
CA ILE A 56 -9.29 11.43 -9.82
C ILE A 56 -7.93 11.85 -9.25
N GLU A 57 -7.92 12.89 -8.43
CA GLU A 57 -6.67 13.34 -7.80
C GLU A 57 -6.06 12.26 -6.92
N VAL A 58 -6.88 11.59 -6.10
CA VAL A 58 -6.40 10.51 -5.24
C VAL A 58 -5.83 9.38 -6.08
N LEU A 59 -6.50 8.99 -7.14
CA LEU A 59 -6.04 7.93 -8.03
C LEU A 59 -4.72 8.29 -8.71
N GLN A 60 -4.56 9.56 -9.11
CA GLN A 60 -3.31 10.01 -9.71
C GLN A 60 -2.17 10.01 -8.70
N MET A 61 -2.43 10.42 -7.46
CA MET A 61 -1.43 10.35 -6.40
C MET A 61 -0.99 8.92 -6.15
N MET A 62 -1.95 8.00 -6.07
CA MET A 62 -1.64 6.59 -5.87
C MET A 62 -0.81 6.04 -7.03
N LEU A 63 -1.19 6.35 -8.25
CA LEU A 63 -0.46 5.88 -9.43
C LEU A 63 0.97 6.40 -9.42
N ASN A 64 1.15 7.69 -9.19
CA ASN A 64 2.48 8.30 -9.17
C ASN A 64 3.35 7.68 -8.08
N ASP A 65 2.80 7.50 -6.88
CA ASP A 65 3.55 6.95 -5.77
C ASP A 65 3.90 5.48 -5.99
N VAL A 66 2.96 4.71 -6.52
CA VAL A 66 3.20 3.29 -6.80
C VAL A 66 4.29 3.12 -7.87
N GLN A 67 4.36 4.03 -8.84
CA GLN A 67 5.39 3.99 -9.87
C GLN A 67 6.76 4.44 -9.34
N GLU A 68 6.77 5.35 -8.37
CA GLU A 68 8.01 5.93 -7.86
C GLU A 68 8.70 5.04 -6.83
N PHE A 69 7.94 4.37 -5.99
CA PHE A 69 8.49 3.58 -4.88
C PHE A 69 8.42 2.10 -5.18
N ASP A 70 9.43 1.36 -4.71
CA ASP A 70 9.48 -0.08 -4.88
C ASP A 70 8.37 -0.77 -4.10
N VAL A 71 8.04 -1.99 -4.51
CA VAL A 71 7.06 -2.80 -3.79
C VAL A 71 7.61 -3.16 -2.40
N LEU A 72 6.79 -2.93 -1.40
CA LEU A 72 7.14 -3.23 -0.01
C LEU A 72 6.53 -4.58 0.39
N GLU A 73 7.37 -5.48 0.89
CA GLU A 73 6.89 -6.76 1.39
C GLU A 73 6.31 -6.58 2.79
N VAL A 74 5.05 -6.92 2.96
CA VAL A 74 4.37 -6.78 4.26
C VAL A 74 4.02 -8.13 4.89
N GLY A 75 4.43 -9.21 4.26
CA GLY A 75 4.22 -10.55 4.76
C GLY A 75 2.82 -11.09 4.45
N GLU A 76 2.30 -11.87 5.35
CA GLU A 76 0.98 -12.48 5.21
C GLU A 76 -0.11 -11.68 5.87
#